data_3a61b10f7a81ddd3afdd90a952a5e0ba
#
_entry.id   3a61b10f7a81ddd3afdd90a952a5e0ba
#
_cell.length_a   1.000
_cell.length_b   1.000
_cell.length_c   1.000
_cell.angle_alpha   90.00
_cell.angle_beta   90.00
_cell.angle_gamma   90.00
#
_symmetry.space_group_name_H-M   'P 1'
#
loop_
_entity.id
_entity.type
_entity.pdbx_description
1 polymer ?
#
loop_
_entity_poly.entity_id
_entity_poly.type
_entity_poly.pdbx_seq_one_letter_code
_entity_poly.pdbx_strand_id
1 'polypeptide(L)'
;MNKQQINKTHFNKESVFLRQAKADDINALEPLLNRCYRQTEGWTNEADLVGGIRITQAELASVIDNPKHYLFIYPKTTTGERGGDDTGELLGCIAVEMKTDGDVNNKAYIGMFAVHPELQGQGVGNVILEAAETFATRHLAADNQQPCRLTMSILSHRPELLAYYQRRGYQLNGNSMPFPEDGDNGEPKRQDLQLLELEKKIDNEQ
;
A
#
# COMPACT_ATOMS: atom_id res chain seq x y z
N MET A 1 3.99 -36.77 -21.10
CA MET A 1 3.53 -35.42 -20.69
C MET A 1 4.09 -35.07 -19.33
N ASN A 2 5.22 -34.36 -19.33
CA ASN A 2 5.91 -33.95 -18.11
C ASN A 2 5.21 -32.73 -17.52
N LYS A 3 4.56 -32.90 -16.37
CA LYS A 3 4.16 -31.76 -15.52
C LYS A 3 5.45 -31.25 -14.87
N GLN A 4 5.96 -30.11 -15.34
CA GLN A 4 6.97 -29.36 -14.61
C GLN A 4 6.37 -28.96 -13.26
N GLN A 5 6.91 -29.55 -12.19
CA GLN A 5 6.72 -29.05 -10.86
C GLN A 5 7.39 -27.68 -10.78
N ILE A 6 6.57 -26.64 -10.72
CA ILE A 6 7.02 -25.31 -10.34
C ILE A 6 7.45 -25.42 -8.88
N ASN A 7 8.74 -25.42 -8.64
CA ASN A 7 9.31 -25.27 -7.30
C ASN A 7 8.73 -23.97 -6.72
N LYS A 8 7.82 -24.09 -5.76
CA LYS A 8 7.43 -22.97 -4.90
C LYS A 8 8.67 -22.60 -4.09
N THR A 9 9.40 -21.61 -4.57
CA THR A 9 10.49 -21.00 -3.82
C THR A 9 9.92 -20.57 -2.48
N HIS A 10 10.43 -21.10 -1.37
CA HIS A 10 10.00 -20.69 -0.04
C HIS A 10 10.39 -19.23 0.13
N PHE A 11 9.38 -18.34 0.17
CA PHE A 11 9.59 -16.93 0.40
C PHE A 11 10.19 -16.71 1.80
N ASN A 12 11.40 -16.16 1.86
CA ASN A 12 12.04 -15.79 3.11
C ASN A 12 11.58 -14.36 3.50
N LYS A 13 10.85 -14.23 4.61
CA LYS A 13 10.40 -12.92 5.12
C LYS A 13 11.56 -11.95 5.40
N GLU A 14 12.73 -12.46 5.75
CA GLU A 14 13.93 -11.66 6.03
C GLU A 14 14.52 -11.02 4.78
N SER A 15 14.16 -11.52 3.59
CA SER A 15 14.63 -10.95 2.32
C SER A 15 13.84 -9.71 1.87
N VAL A 16 12.68 -9.42 2.48
CA VAL A 16 11.92 -8.19 2.15
C VAL A 16 12.57 -7.01 2.83
N PHE A 17 12.98 -6.05 2.04
CA PHE A 17 13.47 -4.78 2.55
C PHE A 17 12.80 -3.63 1.79
N LEU A 18 12.58 -2.53 2.48
CA LEU A 18 12.01 -1.33 1.90
C LEU A 18 13.05 -0.21 1.91
N ARG A 19 13.03 0.59 0.87
CA ARG A 19 13.68 1.90 0.83
C ARG A 19 12.68 2.97 0.44
N GLN A 20 12.94 4.21 0.82
CA GLN A 20 12.14 5.34 0.36
C GLN A 20 12.33 5.53 -1.15
N ALA A 21 11.22 5.80 -1.84
CA ALA A 21 11.20 6.10 -3.26
C ALA A 21 11.87 7.45 -3.55
N LYS A 22 12.46 7.56 -4.73
CA LYS A 22 13.07 8.76 -5.29
C LYS A 22 12.44 9.08 -6.64
N ALA A 23 12.72 10.25 -7.19
CA ALA A 23 12.22 10.65 -8.50
C ALA A 23 12.56 9.63 -9.61
N ASP A 24 13.73 9.02 -9.56
CA ASP A 24 14.15 8.01 -10.55
C ASP A 24 13.29 6.73 -10.52
N ASP A 25 12.57 6.46 -9.43
CA ASP A 25 11.70 5.30 -9.29
C ASP A 25 10.32 5.46 -9.96
N ILE A 26 9.95 6.68 -10.33
CA ILE A 26 8.62 7.00 -10.89
C ILE A 26 8.30 6.14 -12.11
N ASN A 27 9.27 5.95 -13.01
CA ASN A 27 9.09 5.16 -14.22
C ASN A 27 8.77 3.68 -13.95
N ALA A 28 9.16 3.14 -12.81
CA ALA A 28 8.86 1.78 -12.38
C ALA A 28 7.62 1.71 -11.47
N LEU A 29 7.35 2.76 -10.69
CA LEU A 29 6.20 2.85 -9.78
C LEU A 29 4.87 2.97 -10.53
N GLU A 30 4.79 3.83 -11.55
CA GLU A 30 3.57 4.04 -12.32
C GLU A 30 3.03 2.73 -12.90
N PRO A 31 3.81 1.94 -13.67
CA PRO A 31 3.30 0.69 -14.24
C PRO A 31 2.99 -0.35 -13.17
N LEU A 32 3.75 -0.43 -12.07
CA LEU A 32 3.45 -1.34 -10.97
C LEU A 32 2.08 -1.04 -10.35
N LEU A 33 1.81 0.23 -10.00
CA LEU A 33 0.55 0.64 -9.39
C LEU A 33 -0.63 0.44 -10.35
N ASN A 34 -0.50 0.90 -11.59
CA ASN A 34 -1.56 0.73 -12.59
C ASN A 34 -1.84 -0.76 -12.88
N ARG A 35 -0.81 -1.61 -12.93
CA ARG A 35 -0.96 -3.06 -13.07
C ARG A 35 -1.70 -3.69 -11.89
N CYS A 36 -1.28 -3.37 -10.65
CA CYS A 36 -1.86 -3.98 -9.46
C CYS A 36 -3.31 -3.56 -9.18
N TYR A 37 -3.70 -2.34 -9.60
CA TYR A 37 -5.02 -1.80 -9.31
C TYR A 37 -6.00 -1.90 -10.48
N ARG A 38 -5.53 -1.78 -11.72
CA ARG A 38 -6.39 -1.61 -12.91
C ARG A 38 -6.35 -2.76 -13.91
N GLN A 39 -5.42 -3.70 -13.77
CA GLN A 39 -5.39 -4.91 -14.57
C GLN A 39 -6.04 -6.07 -13.79
N THR A 40 -6.45 -7.12 -14.51
CA THR A 40 -7.15 -8.28 -13.93
C THR A 40 -6.22 -9.27 -13.25
N GLU A 41 -4.95 -8.92 -13.09
CA GLU A 41 -3.94 -9.76 -12.47
C GLU A 41 -3.94 -9.60 -10.94
N GLY A 42 -3.74 -10.73 -10.25
CA GLY A 42 -3.70 -10.75 -8.78
C GLY A 42 -5.08 -10.58 -8.14
N TRP A 43 -5.15 -10.84 -6.84
CA TRP A 43 -6.41 -10.79 -6.10
C TRP A 43 -6.74 -9.40 -5.53
N THR A 44 -5.78 -8.46 -5.56
CA THR A 44 -5.99 -7.09 -5.02
C THR A 44 -6.49 -6.09 -6.05
N ASN A 45 -6.61 -6.49 -7.34
CA ASN A 45 -7.02 -5.59 -8.40
C ASN A 45 -8.47 -5.06 -8.20
N GLU A 46 -8.75 -3.93 -8.78
CA GLU A 46 -10.03 -3.22 -8.74
C GLU A 46 -10.67 -3.11 -10.13
N ALA A 47 -10.16 -3.85 -11.11
CA ALA A 47 -10.52 -3.70 -12.52
C ALA A 47 -12.02 -3.86 -12.80
N ASP A 48 -12.74 -4.66 -12.01
CA ASP A 48 -14.20 -4.83 -12.15
C ASP A 48 -15.02 -3.66 -11.57
N LEU A 49 -14.41 -2.86 -10.70
CA LEU A 49 -15.07 -1.76 -9.96
C LEU A 49 -14.69 -0.38 -10.48
N VAL A 50 -13.44 -0.20 -10.94
CA VAL A 50 -12.89 1.09 -11.36
C VAL A 50 -12.13 0.92 -12.68
N GLY A 51 -12.46 1.76 -13.67
CA GLY A 51 -11.76 1.88 -14.95
C GLY A 51 -10.69 2.97 -14.93
N GLY A 52 -10.08 3.19 -16.09
CA GLY A 52 -9.06 4.24 -16.27
C GLY A 52 -7.70 3.88 -15.66
N ILE A 53 -6.91 4.89 -15.37
CA ILE A 53 -5.59 4.76 -14.72
C ILE A 53 -5.73 4.97 -13.21
N ARG A 54 -4.79 4.40 -12.44
CA ARG A 54 -4.76 4.57 -10.98
C ARG A 54 -3.94 5.77 -10.57
N ILE A 55 -2.87 6.04 -11.28
CA ILE A 55 -1.94 7.11 -10.96
C ILE A 55 -1.11 7.49 -12.20
N THR A 56 -0.73 8.75 -12.26
CA THR A 56 0.18 9.32 -13.26
C THR A 56 1.56 9.57 -12.68
N GLN A 57 2.55 9.78 -13.53
CA GLN A 57 3.91 10.17 -13.10
C GLN A 57 3.92 11.53 -12.40
N ALA A 58 3.08 12.48 -12.82
CA ALA A 58 2.98 13.79 -12.19
C ALA A 58 2.46 13.71 -10.75
N GLU A 59 1.44 12.86 -10.51
CA GLU A 59 0.93 12.61 -9.16
C GLU A 59 1.97 11.92 -8.28
N LEU A 60 2.70 10.93 -8.82
CA LEU A 60 3.79 10.27 -8.10
C LEU A 60 4.90 11.25 -7.72
N ALA A 61 5.28 12.17 -8.62
CA ALA A 61 6.23 13.22 -8.31
C ALA A 61 5.73 14.09 -7.16
N SER A 62 4.46 14.51 -7.19
CA SER A 62 3.85 15.30 -6.12
C SER A 62 3.84 14.56 -4.77
N VAL A 63 3.62 13.25 -4.78
CA VAL A 63 3.68 12.41 -3.56
C VAL A 63 5.10 12.34 -3.02
N ILE A 64 6.10 12.13 -3.88
CA ILE A 64 7.52 12.02 -3.47
C ILE A 64 8.05 13.34 -2.93
N ASP A 65 7.64 14.47 -3.52
CA ASP A 65 8.09 15.81 -3.12
C ASP A 65 7.39 16.33 -1.84
N ASN A 66 6.29 15.69 -1.42
CA ASN A 66 5.55 16.10 -0.24
C ASN A 66 6.23 15.59 1.05
N PRO A 67 6.70 16.50 1.95
CA PRO A 67 7.43 16.10 3.16
C PRO A 67 6.59 15.32 4.19
N LYS A 68 5.26 15.28 4.04
CA LYS A 68 4.36 14.49 4.90
C LYS A 68 4.08 13.09 4.32
N HIS A 69 4.51 12.81 3.09
CA HIS A 69 4.33 11.55 2.42
C HIS A 69 5.64 10.76 2.38
N TYR A 70 5.59 9.53 2.81
CA TYR A 70 6.70 8.58 2.80
C TYR A 70 6.29 7.42 1.92
N LEU A 71 6.71 7.45 0.65
CA LEU A 71 6.48 6.34 -0.28
C LEU A 71 7.67 5.39 -0.19
N PHE A 72 7.41 4.15 0.20
CA PHE A 72 8.41 3.08 0.28
C PHE A 72 8.22 2.12 -0.88
N ILE A 73 9.33 1.60 -1.38
CA ILE A 73 9.35 0.59 -2.43
C ILE A 73 10.12 -0.64 -1.98
N TYR A 74 9.72 -1.78 -2.51
CA TYR A 74 10.45 -3.04 -2.45
C TYR A 74 11.08 -3.28 -3.83
N PRO A 75 12.39 -2.93 -4.03
CA PRO A 75 13.07 -3.12 -5.28
C PRO A 75 13.45 -4.59 -5.47
N LYS A 76 13.47 -5.05 -6.71
CA LYS A 76 14.10 -6.30 -7.09
C LYS A 76 15.60 -6.08 -7.22
N THR A 77 16.38 -6.86 -6.49
CA THR A 77 17.85 -6.81 -6.57
C THR A 77 18.41 -8.04 -7.27
N THR A 78 19.63 -7.95 -7.77
CA THR A 78 20.32 -9.04 -8.45
C THR A 78 20.49 -10.29 -7.61
N THR A 79 20.62 -10.13 -6.28
CA THR A 79 20.77 -11.24 -5.32
C THR A 79 19.46 -11.62 -4.63
N GLY A 80 18.39 -10.83 -4.80
CA GLY A 80 17.15 -10.96 -4.03
C GLY A 80 17.28 -10.50 -2.57
N GLU A 81 18.40 -9.89 -2.18
CA GLU A 81 18.71 -9.45 -0.82
C GLU A 81 19.03 -7.96 -0.77
N ARG A 82 18.97 -7.39 0.44
CA ARG A 82 19.44 -6.02 0.69
C ARG A 82 20.95 -5.93 0.40
N GLY A 83 21.32 -5.00 -0.47
CA GLY A 83 22.71 -4.78 -0.87
C GLY A 83 23.10 -5.37 -2.21
N GLY A 84 22.20 -6.13 -2.87
CA GLY A 84 22.33 -6.44 -4.29
C GLY A 84 22.05 -5.20 -5.15
N ASP A 85 22.55 -5.19 -6.37
CA ASP A 85 22.27 -4.11 -7.32
C ASP A 85 20.78 -4.06 -7.66
N ASP A 86 20.20 -2.85 -7.65
CA ASP A 86 18.83 -2.61 -8.05
C ASP A 86 18.67 -2.89 -9.56
N THR A 87 17.73 -3.73 -9.91
CA THR A 87 17.47 -4.09 -11.32
C THR A 87 16.57 -3.08 -12.05
N GLY A 88 16.06 -2.07 -11.32
CA GLY A 88 15.06 -1.12 -11.82
C GLY A 88 13.63 -1.68 -11.83
N GLU A 89 13.43 -2.93 -11.42
CA GLU A 89 12.12 -3.57 -11.27
C GLU A 89 11.62 -3.48 -9.83
N LEU A 90 10.34 -3.17 -9.64
CA LEU A 90 9.74 -3.07 -8.31
C LEU A 90 8.83 -4.27 -8.03
N LEU A 91 8.96 -4.82 -6.84
CA LEU A 91 8.19 -5.95 -6.35
C LEU A 91 7.01 -5.55 -5.45
N GLY A 92 7.00 -4.30 -5.00
CA GLY A 92 5.91 -3.75 -4.21
C GLY A 92 6.17 -2.31 -3.80
N CYS A 93 5.13 -1.66 -3.29
CA CYS A 93 5.23 -0.33 -2.68
C CYS A 93 4.15 -0.13 -1.63
N ILE A 94 4.34 0.88 -0.77
CA ILE A 94 3.38 1.33 0.23
C ILE A 94 3.68 2.78 0.60
N ALA A 95 2.65 3.60 0.75
CA ALA A 95 2.78 4.97 1.20
C ALA A 95 2.26 5.14 2.63
N VAL A 96 2.93 6.01 3.38
CA VAL A 96 2.51 6.49 4.69
C VAL A 96 2.42 8.01 4.62
N GLU A 97 1.24 8.57 4.86
CA GLU A 97 1.02 10.00 4.94
C GLU A 97 0.75 10.41 6.38
N MET A 98 1.54 11.32 6.92
CA MET A 98 1.33 11.86 8.25
C MET A 98 0.18 12.87 8.22
N LYS A 99 -0.86 12.62 9.00
CA LYS A 99 -2.06 13.46 9.12
C LYS A 99 -2.09 14.18 10.45
N THR A 100 -2.58 15.41 10.44
CA THR A 100 -2.93 16.14 11.66
C THR A 100 -4.42 15.95 11.94
N ASP A 101 -4.77 15.67 13.20
CA ASP A 101 -6.15 15.70 13.69
C ASP A 101 -6.28 16.90 14.66
N GLY A 102 -6.74 18.03 14.13
CA GLY A 102 -6.63 19.32 14.84
C GLY A 102 -5.15 19.72 14.99
N ASP A 103 -4.74 20.02 16.23
CA ASP A 103 -3.36 20.38 16.56
C ASP A 103 -2.46 19.17 16.92
N VAL A 104 -2.98 17.94 16.78
CA VAL A 104 -2.28 16.72 17.22
C VAL A 104 -1.87 15.85 16.05
N ASN A 105 -0.56 15.58 15.93
CA ASN A 105 0.03 14.67 14.94
C ASN A 105 -0.01 13.22 15.46
N ASN A 106 -1.20 12.61 15.56
CA ASN A 106 -1.33 11.24 16.07
C ASN A 106 -1.97 10.27 15.06
N LYS A 107 -2.10 10.67 13.80
CA LYS A 107 -2.74 9.88 12.75
C LYS A 107 -1.82 9.72 11.54
N ALA A 108 -1.74 8.52 11.01
CA ALA A 108 -1.12 8.26 9.72
C ALA A 108 -2.09 7.53 8.79
N TYR A 109 -2.09 7.91 7.52
CA TYR A 109 -2.84 7.24 6.47
C TYR A 109 -1.92 6.34 5.68
N ILE A 110 -2.30 5.07 5.54
CA ILE A 110 -1.58 4.06 4.75
C ILE A 110 -2.32 3.90 3.42
N GLY A 111 -1.60 4.09 2.33
CA GLY A 111 -2.16 4.03 0.97
C GLY A 111 -1.16 3.51 -0.06
N MET A 112 -1.53 3.54 -1.34
CA MET A 112 -0.68 3.09 -2.46
C MET A 112 -0.03 1.72 -2.20
N PHE A 113 -0.74 0.82 -1.52
CA PHE A 113 -0.21 -0.48 -1.14
C PHE A 113 -0.37 -1.47 -2.29
N ALA A 114 0.74 -1.81 -2.92
CA ALA A 114 0.79 -2.74 -4.02
C ALA A 114 1.87 -3.80 -3.81
N VAL A 115 1.56 -5.03 -4.22
CA VAL A 115 2.50 -6.15 -4.28
C VAL A 115 2.40 -6.73 -5.68
N HIS A 116 3.54 -6.94 -6.33
CA HIS A 116 3.60 -7.53 -7.66
C HIS A 116 2.74 -8.82 -7.70
N PRO A 117 1.88 -9.00 -8.72
CA PRO A 117 0.92 -10.11 -8.74
C PRO A 117 1.54 -11.50 -8.50
N GLU A 118 2.74 -11.75 -9.01
CA GLU A 118 3.45 -13.02 -8.83
C GLU A 118 3.86 -13.32 -7.39
N LEU A 119 3.95 -12.29 -6.54
CA LEU A 119 4.35 -12.41 -5.13
C LEU A 119 3.14 -12.39 -4.17
N GLN A 120 1.95 -12.15 -4.70
CA GLN A 120 0.74 -12.16 -3.88
C GLN A 120 0.45 -13.57 -3.33
N GLY A 121 -0.17 -13.64 -2.15
CA GLY A 121 -0.45 -14.91 -1.47
C GLY A 121 0.75 -15.57 -0.80
N GLN A 122 1.97 -15.02 -0.91
CA GLN A 122 3.20 -15.56 -0.34
C GLN A 122 3.62 -14.88 0.98
N GLY A 123 2.82 -13.95 1.49
CA GLY A 123 3.09 -13.25 2.75
C GLY A 123 3.89 -11.94 2.59
N VAL A 124 4.37 -11.59 1.39
CA VAL A 124 5.12 -10.36 1.11
C VAL A 124 4.35 -9.12 1.57
N GLY A 125 3.05 -9.05 1.25
CA GLY A 125 2.21 -7.92 1.66
C GLY A 125 2.14 -7.74 3.18
N ASN A 126 2.20 -8.83 3.95
CA ASN A 126 2.20 -8.71 5.42
C ASN A 126 3.47 -8.01 5.93
N VAL A 127 4.62 -8.37 5.37
CA VAL A 127 5.92 -7.79 5.77
C VAL A 127 5.98 -6.31 5.37
N ILE A 128 5.52 -5.97 4.17
CA ILE A 128 5.48 -4.57 3.70
C ILE A 128 4.55 -3.73 4.58
N LEU A 129 3.34 -4.24 4.89
CA LEU A 129 2.39 -3.53 5.75
C LEU A 129 2.94 -3.35 7.16
N GLU A 130 3.49 -4.39 7.77
CA GLU A 130 4.09 -4.34 9.11
C GLU A 130 5.25 -3.34 9.19
N ALA A 131 6.08 -3.26 8.15
CA ALA A 131 7.16 -2.28 8.08
C ALA A 131 6.63 -0.83 8.01
N ALA A 132 5.57 -0.59 7.22
CA ALA A 132 4.93 0.72 7.12
C ALA A 132 4.24 1.12 8.44
N GLU A 133 3.55 0.18 9.10
CA GLU A 133 2.94 0.39 10.42
C GLU A 133 3.99 0.73 11.47
N THR A 134 5.10 -0.02 11.49
CA THR A 134 6.21 0.23 12.41
C THR A 134 6.84 1.60 12.18
N PHE A 135 7.05 1.99 10.92
CA PHE A 135 7.56 3.31 10.57
C PHE A 135 6.61 4.41 11.06
N ALA A 136 5.31 4.30 10.73
CA ALA A 136 4.29 5.28 11.10
C ALA A 136 4.21 5.44 12.64
N THR A 137 4.16 4.32 13.37
CA THR A 137 4.08 4.32 14.84
C THR A 137 5.29 4.99 15.46
N ARG A 138 6.51 4.67 15.03
CA ARG A 138 7.74 5.30 15.54
C ARG A 138 7.79 6.80 15.25
N HIS A 139 7.31 7.20 14.08
CA HIS A 139 7.30 8.61 13.67
C HIS A 139 6.28 9.42 14.50
N LEU A 140 5.09 8.86 14.74
CA LEU A 140 4.06 9.48 15.54
C LEU A 140 4.40 9.48 17.05
N ALA A 141 5.01 8.41 17.56
CA ALA A 141 5.39 8.30 18.98
C ALA A 141 6.47 9.30 19.38
N ALA A 142 7.31 9.76 18.44
CA ALA A 142 8.34 10.76 18.69
C ALA A 142 7.74 12.13 19.11
N ASP A 143 6.52 12.42 18.65
CA ASP A 143 5.87 13.71 18.84
C ASP A 143 4.82 13.72 19.98
N ASN A 144 4.32 12.55 20.43
CA ASN A 144 3.11 12.51 21.26
C ASN A 144 3.06 11.36 22.28
N GLN A 145 2.52 11.66 23.48
CA GLN A 145 2.13 10.66 24.49
C GLN A 145 0.71 10.08 24.25
N GLN A 146 0.06 10.41 23.15
CA GLN A 146 -1.29 9.96 22.85
C GLN A 146 -1.32 8.71 21.98
N PRO A 147 -2.37 7.87 22.07
CA PRO A 147 -2.52 6.70 21.21
C PRO A 147 -2.45 7.08 19.72
N CYS A 148 -1.63 6.38 18.97
CA CYS A 148 -1.50 6.58 17.54
C CYS A 148 -2.64 5.88 16.81
N ARG A 149 -3.05 6.44 15.65
CA ARG A 149 -4.07 5.86 14.77
C ARG A 149 -3.53 5.69 13.37
N LEU A 150 -3.63 4.47 12.86
CA LEU A 150 -3.36 4.15 11.47
C LEU A 150 -4.68 4.00 10.74
N THR A 151 -4.84 4.69 9.61
CA THR A 151 -6.06 4.66 8.81
C THR A 151 -5.75 4.28 7.38
N MET A 152 -6.72 3.73 6.70
CA MET A 152 -6.69 3.44 5.26
C MET A 152 -8.10 3.43 4.70
N SER A 153 -8.23 3.46 3.38
CA SER A 153 -9.52 3.33 2.71
C SER A 153 -9.51 2.14 1.77
N ILE A 154 -10.64 1.44 1.72
CA ILE A 154 -10.89 0.35 0.76
C ILE A 154 -12.22 0.59 0.03
N LEU A 155 -12.36 0.01 -1.15
CA LEU A 155 -13.63 0.02 -1.87
C LEU A 155 -14.70 -0.83 -1.16
N SER A 156 -15.93 -0.34 -1.09
CA SER A 156 -17.06 -0.98 -0.38
C SER A 156 -17.39 -2.40 -0.87
N HIS A 157 -17.11 -2.69 -2.12
CA HIS A 157 -17.39 -3.99 -2.76
C HIS A 157 -16.21 -4.97 -2.70
N ARG A 158 -15.33 -4.84 -1.69
CA ARG A 158 -14.15 -5.68 -1.48
C ARG A 158 -14.18 -6.36 -0.10
N PRO A 159 -15.14 -7.27 0.16
CA PRO A 159 -15.27 -7.94 1.46
C PRO A 159 -14.04 -8.80 1.81
N GLU A 160 -13.37 -9.37 0.81
CA GLU A 160 -12.15 -10.15 1.00
C GLU A 160 -10.96 -9.28 1.45
N LEU A 161 -10.89 -8.04 0.95
CA LEU A 161 -9.88 -7.07 1.35
C LEU A 161 -10.18 -6.53 2.75
N LEU A 162 -11.45 -6.27 3.07
CA LEU A 162 -11.89 -5.94 4.42
C LEU A 162 -11.46 -7.03 5.41
N ALA A 163 -11.77 -8.30 5.12
CA ALA A 163 -11.39 -9.42 5.97
C ALA A 163 -9.85 -9.56 6.11
N TYR A 164 -9.09 -9.24 5.06
CA TYR A 164 -7.63 -9.21 5.12
C TYR A 164 -7.11 -8.21 6.15
N TYR A 165 -7.63 -6.96 6.15
CA TYR A 165 -7.21 -5.93 7.09
C TYR A 165 -7.76 -6.14 8.50
N GLN A 166 -8.97 -6.68 8.64
CA GLN A 166 -9.53 -7.03 9.96
C GLN A 166 -8.66 -8.05 10.70
N ARG A 167 -8.12 -9.05 10.01
CA ARG A 167 -7.15 -10.00 10.61
C ARG A 167 -5.83 -9.36 11.07
N ARG A 168 -5.58 -8.09 10.70
CA ARG A 168 -4.41 -7.29 11.08
C ARG A 168 -4.74 -6.18 12.07
N GLY A 169 -5.94 -6.24 12.65
CA GLY A 169 -6.37 -5.35 13.71
C GLY A 169 -7.05 -4.06 13.23
N TYR A 170 -7.25 -3.89 11.92
CA TYR A 170 -8.04 -2.77 11.41
C TYR A 170 -9.53 -3.05 11.58
N GLN A 171 -10.30 -2.00 11.85
CA GLN A 171 -11.74 -2.06 11.98
C GLN A 171 -12.37 -0.89 11.20
N LEU A 172 -13.59 -1.09 10.68
CA LEU A 172 -14.37 0.01 10.14
C LEU A 172 -14.66 1.01 11.25
N ASN A 173 -14.35 2.28 11.03
CA ASN A 173 -14.64 3.34 11.99
C ASN A 173 -16.01 4.03 11.78
N GLY A 174 -16.75 3.57 10.78
CA GLY A 174 -18.07 4.10 10.41
C GLY A 174 -18.03 5.24 9.39
N ASN A 175 -16.86 5.74 9.05
CA ASN A 175 -16.72 6.75 8.00
C ASN A 175 -16.74 6.10 6.62
N SER A 176 -17.46 6.73 5.69
CA SER A 176 -17.43 6.38 4.27
C SER A 176 -17.62 7.65 3.44
N MET A 177 -17.13 7.61 2.21
CA MET A 177 -17.35 8.66 1.23
C MET A 177 -17.64 8.04 -0.14
N PRO A 178 -18.45 8.70 -0.98
CA PRO A 178 -18.59 8.28 -2.38
C PRO A 178 -17.23 8.18 -3.04
N PHE A 179 -17.08 7.25 -3.98
CA PHE A 179 -15.87 7.20 -4.80
C PHE A 179 -15.75 8.53 -5.57
N PRO A 180 -14.57 9.18 -5.59
CA PRO A 180 -14.38 10.44 -6.29
C PRO A 180 -14.65 10.29 -7.80
N GLU A 181 -15.41 11.24 -8.35
CA GLU A 181 -15.71 11.33 -9.80
C GLU A 181 -14.91 12.45 -10.47
N ASP A 182 -13.80 12.85 -9.88
CA ASP A 182 -12.89 13.90 -10.35
C ASP A 182 -12.00 13.47 -11.53
N GLY A 183 -11.96 12.16 -11.83
CA GLY A 183 -11.14 11.57 -12.88
C GLY A 183 -9.72 11.22 -12.45
N ASP A 184 -9.24 11.76 -11.34
CA ASP A 184 -7.85 11.57 -10.88
C ASP A 184 -7.61 10.17 -10.30
N ASN A 185 -8.68 9.50 -9.84
CA ASN A 185 -8.61 8.16 -9.24
C ASN A 185 -9.15 7.04 -10.15
N GLY A 186 -9.42 7.35 -11.40
CA GLY A 186 -10.09 6.47 -12.36
C GLY A 186 -11.61 6.66 -12.37
N GLU A 187 -12.30 5.84 -13.15
CA GLU A 187 -13.73 5.96 -13.41
C GLU A 187 -14.50 4.86 -12.67
N PRO A 188 -15.42 5.20 -11.74
CA PRO A 188 -16.22 4.18 -11.06
C PRO A 188 -17.17 3.51 -12.07
N LYS A 189 -17.21 2.18 -12.08
CA LYS A 189 -18.12 1.37 -12.91
C LYS A 189 -19.47 1.15 -12.22
N ARG A 190 -19.64 1.66 -11.00
CA ARG A 190 -20.84 1.53 -10.18
C ARG A 190 -21.13 2.85 -9.48
N GLN A 191 -22.40 3.27 -9.50
CA GLN A 191 -22.84 4.50 -8.83
C GLN A 191 -22.86 4.39 -7.29
N ASP A 192 -22.97 3.17 -6.74
CA ASP A 192 -23.00 2.89 -5.31
C ASP A 192 -21.59 2.62 -4.72
N LEU A 193 -20.53 2.87 -5.50
CA LEU A 193 -19.16 2.65 -5.04
C LEU A 193 -18.76 3.69 -4.00
N GLN A 194 -18.27 3.20 -2.85
CA GLN A 194 -17.81 4.02 -1.74
C GLN A 194 -16.40 3.62 -1.32
N LEU A 195 -15.71 4.55 -0.71
CA LEU A 195 -14.49 4.32 0.07
C LEU A 195 -14.90 4.17 1.53
N LEU A 196 -14.58 3.02 2.13
CA LEU A 196 -14.79 2.74 3.54
C LEU A 196 -13.49 2.98 4.29
N GLU A 197 -13.53 3.79 5.34
CA GLU A 197 -12.36 4.05 6.18
C GLU A 197 -12.21 2.96 7.24
N LEU A 198 -11.00 2.41 7.33
CA LEU A 198 -10.58 1.50 8.39
C LEU A 198 -9.59 2.21 9.32
N GLU A 199 -9.63 1.84 10.58
CA GLU A 199 -8.75 2.36 11.62
C GLU A 199 -8.13 1.22 12.44
N LYS A 200 -6.84 1.36 12.78
CA LYS A 200 -6.14 0.55 13.77
C LYS A 200 -5.55 1.48 14.83
N LYS A 201 -5.95 1.29 16.08
CA LYS A 201 -5.37 1.99 17.21
C LYS A 201 -4.10 1.29 17.66
N ILE A 202 -3.07 2.07 17.90
CA ILE A 202 -1.80 1.60 18.42
C ILE A 202 -1.63 2.26 19.79
N ASP A 203 -1.72 1.45 20.83
CA ASP A 203 -1.40 1.90 22.19
C ASP A 203 0.12 2.07 22.28
N ASN A 204 0.56 3.20 22.83
CA ASN A 204 1.96 3.38 23.16
C ASN A 204 2.25 2.48 24.36
N GLU A 205 2.79 1.28 24.12
CA GLU A 205 3.36 0.48 25.21
C GLU A 205 4.50 1.29 25.84
N GLN A 206 4.37 1.52 27.14
CA GLN A 206 5.34 2.22 27.99
C GLN A 206 6.62 1.38 28.16
#